data_d5d7ecc3d7021494460cfc0b67228ead
#
_entry.id   d5d7ecc3d7021494460cfc0b67228ead
#
_cell.length_a   1.000
_cell.length_b   1.000
_cell.length_c   1.000
_cell.angle_alpha   90.00
_cell.angle_beta   90.00
_cell.angle_gamma   90.00
#
_symmetry.space_group_name_H-M   'P 1'
#
loop_
_entity.id
_entity.type
_entity.pdbx_description
1 polymer ?
#
loop_
_entity_poly.entity_id
_entity_poly.type
_entity_poly.pdbx_seq_one_letter_code
_entity_poly.pdbx_strand_id
1 'polypeptide(L)'
;GKGGIGKSMIASHISFALAHNIGLRVMHVGCDPKHDSTRLLLQGEMCSTILDTLRRNNFVVNSLTRDEIIFETPFPLSCGKIFCAESGGPDPGLGCGGKGVSESIEALVKMNIFEELQLDAVLYDVLGDVVCGGFAMP
;
A
#
# COMPACT_ATOMS: atom_id res chain seq x y z
N GLY A 1 3.89 -10.06 15.19
CA GLY A 1 4.32 -11.43 15.15
C GLY A 1 5.57 -11.63 14.36
N LYS A 2 6.18 -12.75 14.57
CA LYS A 2 7.37 -13.10 13.81
C LYS A 2 7.01 -13.38 12.38
N GLY A 3 7.77 -12.86 11.45
CA GLY A 3 7.69 -13.24 10.08
C GLY A 3 6.56 -12.65 9.26
N GLY A 4 5.74 -11.86 9.83
CA GLY A 4 4.81 -11.07 9.04
C GLY A 4 3.51 -11.71 8.62
N ILE A 5 3.35 -13.04 8.65
CA ILE A 5 2.09 -13.66 8.24
C ILE A 5 0.95 -13.21 9.16
N GLY A 6 1.16 -13.30 10.47
CA GLY A 6 0.16 -12.84 11.42
C GLY A 6 -0.07 -11.34 11.36
N LYS A 7 1.01 -10.58 11.20
CA LYS A 7 0.95 -9.14 11.10
C LYS A 7 0.17 -8.69 9.85
N SER A 8 0.50 -9.26 8.70
CA SER A 8 -0.19 -8.91 7.45
C SER A 8 -1.65 -9.32 7.48
N MET A 9 -1.97 -10.45 8.11
CA MET A 9 -3.34 -10.87 8.27
C MET A 9 -4.13 -9.89 9.14
N ILE A 10 -3.54 -9.44 10.24
CA ILE A 10 -4.18 -8.45 11.12
C ILE A 10 -4.37 -7.13 10.36
N ALA A 11 -3.35 -6.68 9.65
CA ALA A 11 -3.43 -5.45 8.87
C ALA A 11 -4.54 -5.53 7.82
N SER A 12 -4.65 -6.66 7.14
CA SER A 12 -5.70 -6.86 6.14
C SER A 12 -7.09 -6.82 6.77
N HIS A 13 -7.24 -7.42 7.95
CA HIS A 13 -8.52 -7.40 8.66
C HIS A 13 -8.88 -6.00 9.13
N ILE A 14 -7.91 -5.20 9.55
CA ILE A 14 -8.15 -3.83 9.94
C ILE A 14 -8.63 -3.02 8.73
N SER A 15 -7.95 -3.14 7.60
CA SER A 15 -8.36 -2.46 6.38
C SER A 15 -9.77 -2.86 5.96
N PHE A 16 -10.07 -4.16 6.03
CA PHE A 16 -11.40 -4.66 5.71
C PHE A 16 -12.45 -4.08 6.65
N ALA A 17 -12.18 -4.07 7.95
CA ALA A 17 -13.13 -3.55 8.93
C ALA A 17 -13.40 -2.06 8.71
N LEU A 18 -12.36 -1.29 8.45
CA LEU A 18 -12.52 0.14 8.20
C LEU A 18 -13.37 0.41 6.96
N ALA A 19 -13.16 -0.34 5.91
CA ALA A 19 -13.91 -0.14 4.68
C ALA A 19 -15.31 -0.75 4.74
N HIS A 20 -15.43 -1.98 5.20
CA HIS A 20 -16.68 -2.72 5.16
C HIS A 20 -17.65 -2.30 6.26
N ASN A 21 -17.15 -2.17 7.49
CA ASN A 21 -18.01 -1.89 8.64
C ASN A 21 -18.23 -0.40 8.89
N ILE A 22 -17.22 0.42 8.63
CA ILE A 22 -17.27 1.85 8.91
C ILE A 22 -17.54 2.66 7.64
N GLY A 23 -17.22 2.11 6.48
CA GLY A 23 -17.49 2.77 5.21
C GLY A 23 -16.42 3.71 4.73
N LEU A 24 -15.20 3.56 5.21
CA LEU A 24 -14.10 4.42 4.82
C LEU A 24 -13.50 4.01 3.49
N ARG A 25 -12.90 4.97 2.83
CA ARG A 25 -12.06 4.71 1.66
C ARG A 25 -10.63 4.56 2.18
N VAL A 26 -10.13 3.34 2.11
CA VAL A 26 -8.87 2.95 2.75
C VAL A 26 -7.83 2.59 1.70
N MET A 27 -6.59 3.03 1.90
CA MET A 27 -5.47 2.51 1.16
C MET A 27 -4.65 1.61 2.08
N HIS A 28 -4.36 0.43 1.61
CA HIS A 28 -3.52 -0.53 2.33
C HIS A 28 -2.18 -0.60 1.61
N VAL A 29 -1.13 -0.13 2.29
CA VAL A 29 0.21 -0.09 1.71
C VAL A 29 1.08 -1.12 2.40
N GLY A 30 1.52 -2.11 1.65
CA GLY A 30 2.48 -3.10 2.14
C GLY A 30 3.90 -2.57 1.96
N CYS A 31 4.70 -2.68 3.01
CA CYS A 31 6.08 -2.18 3.02
C CYS A 31 7.09 -3.28 3.32
N ASP A 32 6.68 -4.53 3.16
CA ASP A 32 7.54 -5.68 3.41
C ASP A 32 8.30 -6.03 2.12
N PRO A 33 9.59 -6.36 2.19
CA PRO A 33 10.33 -6.82 1.02
C PRO A 33 9.70 -7.98 0.27
N LYS A 34 8.92 -8.80 0.95
CA LYS A 34 8.21 -9.91 0.32
C LYS A 34 7.01 -9.46 -0.51
N HIS A 35 6.61 -8.22 -0.33
CA HIS A 35 5.49 -7.58 -1.02
C HIS A 35 4.24 -8.45 -1.14
N ASP A 36 3.86 -9.08 -0.03
CA ASP A 36 2.67 -9.94 0.02
C ASP A 36 1.58 -9.44 0.97
N SER A 37 1.75 -8.24 1.52
CA SER A 37 0.80 -7.69 2.50
C SER A 37 -0.61 -7.54 1.93
N THR A 38 -0.73 -7.19 0.67
CA THR A 38 -2.02 -6.96 0.01
C THR A 38 -2.65 -8.23 -0.55
N ARG A 39 -1.96 -9.35 -0.43
CA ARG A 39 -2.36 -10.58 -1.11
C ARG A 39 -3.75 -11.07 -0.74
N LEU A 40 -4.08 -11.00 0.55
CA LEU A 40 -5.42 -11.40 1.00
C LEU A 40 -6.50 -10.49 0.44
N LEU A 41 -6.21 -9.20 0.39
CA LEU A 41 -7.16 -8.22 -0.10
C LEU A 41 -7.34 -8.30 -1.62
N LEU A 42 -6.38 -8.86 -2.32
CA LEU A 42 -6.43 -9.06 -3.76
C LEU A 42 -6.73 -10.51 -4.16
N GLN A 43 -7.25 -11.28 -3.21
CA GLN A 43 -7.68 -12.67 -3.43
C GLN A 43 -6.57 -13.57 -3.95
N GLY A 44 -5.38 -13.40 -3.41
CA GLY A 44 -4.22 -14.21 -3.77
C GLY A 44 -3.37 -13.67 -4.88
N GLU A 45 -3.83 -12.63 -5.58
CA GLU A 45 -3.03 -11.98 -6.60
C GLU A 45 -1.96 -11.10 -5.98
N MET A 46 -0.81 -11.04 -6.62
CA MET A 46 0.26 -10.15 -6.18
C MET A 46 0.32 -8.96 -7.12
N CYS A 47 0.45 -7.78 -6.56
CA CYS A 47 0.51 -6.58 -7.37
C CYS A 47 1.97 -6.16 -7.62
N SER A 48 2.17 -5.40 -8.68
CA SER A 48 3.48 -4.81 -8.96
C SER A 48 3.81 -3.80 -7.88
N THR A 49 5.07 -3.76 -7.47
CA THR A 49 5.47 -2.82 -6.43
C THR A 49 5.73 -1.44 -7.01
N ILE A 50 5.58 -0.43 -6.16
CA ILE A 50 5.86 0.96 -6.54
C ILE A 50 7.33 1.10 -6.94
N LEU A 51 8.23 0.51 -6.15
CA LEU A 51 9.67 0.59 -6.44
C LEU A 51 10.05 -0.05 -7.76
N ASP A 52 9.51 -1.24 -8.05
CA ASP A 52 9.80 -1.89 -9.33
C ASP A 52 9.28 -1.06 -10.50
N THR A 53 8.10 -0.48 -10.34
CA THR A 53 7.53 0.36 -11.39
C THR A 53 8.36 1.63 -11.59
N LEU A 54 8.83 2.24 -10.50
CA LEU A 54 9.74 3.38 -10.57
C LEU A 54 11.03 3.02 -11.29
N ARG A 55 11.62 1.86 -10.98
CA ARG A 55 12.84 1.41 -11.65
C ARG A 55 12.63 1.26 -13.16
N ARG A 56 11.52 0.66 -13.56
CA ARG A 56 11.20 0.50 -14.99
C ARG A 56 11.02 1.83 -15.70
N ASN A 57 10.65 2.87 -14.96
CA ASN A 57 10.43 4.21 -15.51
C ASN A 57 11.56 5.17 -15.17
N ASN A 58 12.75 4.65 -14.82
CA ASN A 58 13.94 5.43 -14.49
C ASN A 58 13.69 6.46 -13.40
N PHE A 59 12.83 6.11 -12.42
CA PHE A 59 12.46 6.97 -11.29
C PHE A 59 11.79 8.27 -11.72
N VAL A 60 11.20 8.32 -12.90
CA VAL A 60 10.43 9.46 -13.35
C VAL A 60 8.98 9.28 -12.91
N VAL A 61 8.58 9.97 -11.85
CA VAL A 61 7.24 9.81 -11.28
C VAL A 61 6.15 10.20 -12.27
N ASN A 62 6.38 11.22 -13.07
CA ASN A 62 5.38 11.70 -14.03
C ASN A 62 5.05 10.68 -15.12
N SER A 63 5.87 9.65 -15.29
CA SER A 63 5.58 8.59 -16.26
C SER A 63 4.77 7.45 -15.68
N LEU A 64 4.51 7.45 -14.38
CA LEU A 64 3.70 6.43 -13.74
C LEU A 64 2.22 6.73 -13.91
N THR A 65 1.44 5.69 -14.11
CA THR A 65 -0.02 5.80 -14.05
C THR A 65 -0.52 5.14 -12.77
N ARG A 66 -1.66 5.63 -12.28
CA ARG A 66 -2.25 5.08 -11.07
C ARG A 66 -2.50 3.58 -11.19
N ASP A 67 -2.98 3.14 -12.34
CA ASP A 67 -3.34 1.74 -12.54
C ASP A 67 -2.14 0.78 -12.50
N GLU A 68 -0.94 1.30 -12.64
CA GLU A 68 0.27 0.49 -12.55
C GLU A 68 0.63 0.12 -11.12
N ILE A 69 0.22 0.92 -10.15
CA ILE A 69 0.67 0.76 -8.76
C ILE A 69 -0.46 0.66 -7.75
N ILE A 70 -1.69 1.02 -8.11
CA ILE A 70 -2.83 0.97 -7.21
C ILE A 70 -3.83 -0.05 -7.72
N PHE A 71 -4.27 -0.95 -6.85
CA PHE A 71 -5.18 -2.03 -7.21
C PHE A 71 -6.34 -2.06 -6.22
N GLU A 72 -7.55 -1.97 -6.73
CA GLU A 72 -8.73 -2.05 -5.88
C GLU A 72 -9.07 -3.50 -5.59
N THR A 73 -9.60 -3.78 -4.38
CA THR A 73 -10.01 -5.15 -4.04
C THR A 73 -11.10 -5.61 -5.01
N PRO A 74 -11.01 -6.87 -5.49
CA PRO A 74 -11.98 -7.37 -6.47
C PRO A 74 -13.31 -7.80 -5.87
N PHE A 75 -13.40 -7.98 -4.56
CA PHE A 75 -14.65 -8.40 -3.94
C PHE A 75 -15.48 -7.20 -3.49
N PRO A 76 -16.81 -7.34 -3.43
CA PRO A 76 -17.65 -6.22 -3.05
C PRO A 76 -17.57 -5.91 -1.55
N LEU A 77 -17.66 -4.64 -1.23
CA LEU A 77 -17.74 -4.14 0.14
C LEU A 77 -19.09 -3.45 0.31
N SER A 78 -19.62 -3.47 1.54
CA SER A 78 -20.95 -2.93 1.79
C SER A 78 -21.01 -1.41 1.61
N CYS A 79 -19.96 -0.67 1.96
CA CYS A 79 -20.03 0.79 1.87
C CYS A 79 -18.72 1.49 1.52
N GLY A 80 -17.57 0.99 1.92
CA GLY A 80 -16.31 1.64 1.63
C GLY A 80 -15.58 1.03 0.45
N LYS A 81 -14.30 1.40 0.31
CA LYS A 81 -13.42 0.84 -0.70
C LYS A 81 -12.04 0.60 -0.11
N ILE A 82 -11.33 -0.40 -0.65
CA ILE A 82 -9.95 -0.67 -0.28
C ILE A 82 -9.11 -0.61 -1.55
N PHE A 83 -8.09 0.24 -1.50
CA PHE A 83 -7.09 0.34 -2.55
C PHE A 83 -5.79 -0.23 -2.02
N CYS A 84 -5.12 -1.06 -2.79
CA CYS A 84 -3.92 -1.76 -2.36
C CYS A 84 -2.71 -1.26 -3.14
N ALA A 85 -1.59 -1.11 -2.44
CA ALA A 85 -0.31 -0.79 -3.04
C ALA A 85 0.78 -1.51 -2.29
N GLU A 86 1.81 -1.96 -2.99
CA GLU A 86 2.99 -2.54 -2.38
C GLU A 86 4.19 -1.66 -2.67
N SER A 87 4.86 -1.22 -1.62
CA SER A 87 6.07 -0.42 -1.76
C SER A 87 7.19 -1.20 -2.45
N GLY A 88 7.36 -2.45 -2.07
CA GLY A 88 8.52 -3.25 -2.45
C GLY A 88 9.66 -3.03 -1.48
N GLY A 89 10.66 -3.87 -1.60
CA GLY A 89 11.86 -3.78 -0.78
C GLY A 89 12.97 -3.02 -1.50
N PRO A 90 14.02 -2.67 -0.79
CA PRO A 90 15.20 -2.08 -1.40
C PRO A 90 15.91 -3.12 -2.26
N ASP A 91 16.74 -2.66 -3.18
CA ASP A 91 17.60 -3.57 -3.91
C ASP A 91 18.56 -4.26 -2.93
N PRO A 92 18.81 -5.57 -3.15
CA PRO A 92 19.81 -6.23 -2.34
C PRO A 92 21.14 -5.48 -2.42
N GLY A 93 21.68 -5.13 -1.27
CA GLY A 93 22.97 -4.44 -1.21
C GLY A 93 22.89 -2.92 -1.18
N LEU A 94 21.72 -2.34 -1.29
CA LEU A 94 21.59 -0.87 -1.27
C LEU A 94 21.11 -0.30 0.06
N GLY A 95 21.15 -1.07 1.11
CA GLY A 95 20.86 -0.55 2.43
C GLY A 95 19.48 -0.85 2.95
N CYS A 96 18.99 -0.03 3.87
CA CYS A 96 17.79 -0.35 4.63
C CYS A 96 16.50 -0.12 3.86
N GLY A 97 15.45 -0.87 4.25
CA GLY A 97 14.14 -0.77 3.63
C GLY A 97 13.44 0.57 3.83
N GLY A 98 13.86 1.32 4.84
CA GLY A 98 13.23 2.60 5.12
C GLY A 98 13.32 3.61 3.99
N LYS A 99 14.43 3.60 3.27
CA LYS A 99 14.60 4.52 2.15
C LYS A 99 13.64 4.19 1.01
N GLY A 100 13.48 2.90 0.72
CA GLY A 100 12.54 2.49 -0.33
C GLY A 100 11.10 2.85 0.01
N VAL A 101 10.73 2.70 1.27
CA VAL A 101 9.39 3.07 1.74
C VAL A 101 9.17 4.57 1.55
N SER A 102 10.16 5.39 1.91
CA SER A 102 10.07 6.84 1.74
C SER A 102 9.87 7.23 0.28
N GLU A 103 10.62 6.60 -0.62
CA GLU A 103 10.48 6.88 -2.05
C GLU A 103 9.10 6.49 -2.58
N SER A 104 8.57 5.38 -2.11
CA SER A 104 7.23 4.96 -2.50
C SER A 104 6.17 5.92 -2.03
N ILE A 105 6.27 6.37 -0.79
CA ILE A 105 5.32 7.33 -0.24
C ILE A 105 5.41 8.66 -0.98
N GLU A 106 6.63 9.12 -1.28
CA GLU A 106 6.82 10.33 -2.06
C GLU A 106 6.17 10.23 -3.43
N ALA A 107 6.27 9.07 -4.09
CA ALA A 107 5.63 8.87 -5.38
C ALA A 107 4.10 8.99 -5.26
N LEU A 108 3.52 8.39 -4.25
CA LEU A 108 2.08 8.48 -4.02
C LEU A 108 1.64 9.93 -3.79
N VAL A 109 2.43 10.69 -3.05
CA VAL A 109 2.15 12.11 -2.78
C VAL A 109 2.26 12.92 -4.07
N LYS A 110 3.32 12.72 -4.84
CA LYS A 110 3.54 13.46 -6.09
C LYS A 110 2.47 13.16 -7.13
N MET A 111 1.94 11.95 -7.12
CA MET A 111 0.85 11.56 -8.03
C MET A 111 -0.51 12.02 -7.54
N ASN A 112 -0.56 12.65 -6.38
CA ASN A 112 -1.80 13.16 -5.80
C ASN A 112 -2.84 12.07 -5.56
N ILE A 113 -2.38 10.86 -5.26
CA ILE A 113 -3.23 9.68 -5.12
C ILE A 113 -4.23 9.84 -3.97
N PHE A 114 -3.77 10.41 -2.85
CA PHE A 114 -4.61 10.51 -1.67
C PHE A 114 -5.85 11.39 -1.91
N GLU A 115 -5.66 12.47 -2.66
CA GLU A 115 -6.76 13.37 -3.00
C GLU A 115 -7.62 12.82 -4.13
N GLU A 116 -7.00 12.27 -5.16
CA GLU A 116 -7.73 11.71 -6.29
C GLU A 116 -8.68 10.60 -5.87
N LEU A 117 -8.22 9.71 -4.99
CA LEU A 117 -9.03 8.59 -4.52
C LEU A 117 -9.92 8.96 -3.33
N GLN A 118 -9.80 10.19 -2.84
CA GLN A 118 -10.59 10.67 -1.70
C GLN A 118 -10.47 9.73 -0.51
N LEU A 119 -9.25 9.41 -0.15
CA LEU A 119 -8.97 8.47 0.93
C LEU A 119 -9.29 9.05 2.29
N ASP A 120 -9.91 8.24 3.14
CA ASP A 120 -10.20 8.59 4.52
C ASP A 120 -9.11 8.11 5.46
N ALA A 121 -8.42 7.04 5.10
CA ALA A 121 -7.38 6.45 5.94
C ALA A 121 -6.36 5.70 5.09
N VAL A 122 -5.13 5.62 5.59
CA VAL A 122 -4.10 4.77 5.00
C VAL A 122 -3.53 3.90 6.09
N LEU A 123 -3.41 2.62 5.79
CA LEU A 123 -2.78 1.66 6.67
C LEU A 123 -1.44 1.25 6.06
N TYR A 124 -0.37 1.47 6.82
CA TYR A 124 0.97 1.05 6.40
C TYR A 124 1.34 -0.21 7.15
N ASP A 125 1.51 -1.30 6.42
CA ASP A 125 1.99 -2.56 6.99
C ASP A 125 3.49 -2.61 6.79
N VAL A 126 4.22 -2.04 7.77
CA VAL A 126 5.67 -1.94 7.71
C VAL A 126 6.31 -3.11 8.44
N LEU A 127 7.56 -3.37 8.12
CA LEU A 127 8.30 -4.46 8.74
C LEU A 127 8.39 -4.24 10.24
N GLY A 128 7.85 -5.19 10.99
CA GLY A 128 7.87 -5.15 12.45
C GLY A 128 6.72 -4.39 13.09
N ASP A 129 5.91 -3.69 12.33
CA ASP A 129 4.83 -2.90 12.92
C ASP A 129 3.72 -2.61 11.91
N VAL A 130 2.61 -2.12 12.41
CA VAL A 130 1.50 -1.64 11.58
C VAL A 130 1.17 -0.24 12.03
N VAL A 131 1.18 0.69 11.11
CA VAL A 131 0.89 2.09 11.39
C VAL A 131 -0.31 2.53 10.59
N CYS A 132 -1.26 3.17 11.23
CA CYS A 132 -2.44 3.71 10.60
C CYS A 132 -2.45 5.22 10.78
N GLY A 133 -2.57 5.94 9.68
CA GLY A 133 -2.60 7.39 9.71
C GLY A 133 -3.78 7.94 8.95
N GLY A 134 -4.27 9.09 9.39
CA GLY A 134 -5.30 9.81 8.68
C GLY A 134 -4.70 10.90 7.79
N PHE A 135 -5.52 11.43 6.91
CA PHE A 135 -5.07 12.44 5.97
C PHE A 135 -5.52 13.84 6.29
N ALA A 136 -5.97 14.05 7.48
CA ALA A 136 -6.16 15.40 7.94
C ALA A 136 -4.82 16.09 8.16
N MET A 137 -3.77 15.43 7.82
CA MET A 137 -2.45 15.97 8.03
C MET A 137 -2.07 16.98 6.99
N PRO A 138 -1.36 17.99 7.38
CA PRO A 138 -0.82 18.92 6.42
C PRO A 138 0.21 18.25 5.52
#